data_f37d573152494cda41fe176d867deee0
#
_entry.id   f37d573152494cda41fe176d867deee0
#
_cell.length_a   1.000
_cell.length_b   1.000
_cell.length_c   1.000
_cell.angle_alpha   90.00
_cell.angle_beta   90.00
_cell.angle_gamma   90.00
#
_symmetry.space_group_name_H-M   'P 1'
#
loop_
_entity.id
_entity.type
_entity.pdbx_description
1 polymer ?
#
loop_
_entity_poly.entity_id
_entity_poly.type
_entity_poly.pdbx_seq_one_letter_code
_entity_poly.pdbx_strand_id
1 'polypeptide(L)'
;PSSVMRQTMVQLNDIVSDKCIFVSTAKGIENKTNKRMSEVIEEETGRSAVVLSGPNIASEMMKNLPSATTIASIKKKDLEIVKNVLSTPKLKVNTNHDVIGTEFCGIIKNILAISQGICKGMGINDNAKFAVFTKSYNETKCIIEKLGGNRSTVDDYCGFGDIITASTLNVSRNHTLGIWYGQGVYLDEQTGVLFEGKNTTIVLKEICDKLNIECLTVNFVYEVIILKKSPKKAFYALWEKL
;
A
#
# COMPACT_ATOMS: atom_id res chain seq x y z
N PRO A 1 10.99 6.93 0.63
CA PRO A 1 9.80 7.01 1.47
C PRO A 1 8.84 8.09 0.97
N SER A 2 7.52 7.88 1.14
CA SER A 2 6.51 8.87 0.75
C SER A 2 6.69 10.23 1.44
N SER A 3 7.20 10.23 2.66
CA SER A 3 7.40 11.43 3.49
C SER A 3 8.41 12.44 2.93
N VAL A 4 9.28 12.04 2.03
CA VAL A 4 10.32 12.92 1.44
C VAL A 4 10.13 13.13 -0.07
N MET A 5 9.03 12.60 -0.65
CA MET A 5 8.82 12.64 -2.10
C MET A 5 8.82 14.07 -2.63
N ARG A 6 8.04 14.96 -2.05
CA ARG A 6 7.94 16.36 -2.48
C ARG A 6 9.31 17.05 -2.49
N GLN A 7 10.02 16.98 -1.38
CA GLN A 7 11.36 17.59 -1.29
C GLN A 7 12.32 17.01 -2.34
N THR A 8 12.24 15.70 -2.57
CA THR A 8 13.06 15.03 -3.58
C THR A 8 12.72 15.52 -4.98
N MET A 9 11.43 15.69 -5.31
CA MET A 9 11.01 16.16 -6.62
C MET A 9 11.39 17.61 -6.89
N VAL A 10 11.27 18.49 -5.89
CA VAL A 10 11.76 19.87 -5.98
C VAL A 10 13.25 19.89 -6.33
N GLN A 11 14.07 19.08 -5.66
CA GLN A 11 15.50 19.02 -5.93
C GLN A 11 15.85 18.44 -7.30
N LEU A 12 15.08 17.45 -7.76
CA LEU A 12 15.34 16.78 -9.04
C LEU A 12 14.85 17.58 -10.25
N ASN A 13 13.82 18.39 -10.09
CA ASN A 13 13.20 19.10 -11.21
C ASN A 13 14.18 19.95 -12.01
N ASP A 14 15.13 20.59 -11.33
CA ASP A 14 16.13 21.47 -11.95
C ASP A 14 17.36 20.70 -12.50
N ILE A 15 17.49 19.42 -12.17
CA ILE A 15 18.69 18.63 -12.49
C ILE A 15 18.43 17.64 -13.63
N VAL A 16 17.20 17.09 -13.70
CA VAL A 16 16.89 16.01 -14.64
C VAL A 16 16.49 16.57 -16.02
N SER A 17 16.93 15.89 -17.08
CA SER A 17 16.54 16.21 -18.46
C SER A 17 15.02 16.13 -18.65
N ASP A 18 14.46 16.97 -19.54
CA ASP A 18 13.04 16.94 -19.94
C ASP A 18 12.60 15.61 -20.54
N LYS A 19 13.54 14.79 -21.01
CA LYS A 19 13.28 13.44 -21.53
C LYS A 19 13.23 12.36 -20.45
N CYS A 20 13.56 12.71 -19.20
CA CYS A 20 13.52 11.75 -18.08
C CYS A 20 12.09 11.32 -17.77
N ILE A 21 11.87 10.02 -17.57
CA ILE A 21 10.61 9.45 -17.11
C ILE A 21 10.75 9.14 -15.63
N PHE A 22 9.89 9.73 -14.80
CA PHE A 22 9.83 9.41 -13.38
C PHE A 22 9.11 8.07 -13.17
N VAL A 23 9.74 7.18 -12.39
CA VAL A 23 9.13 5.91 -11.97
C VAL A 23 9.00 5.91 -10.46
N SER A 24 7.76 5.97 -9.96
CA SER A 24 7.49 5.92 -8.53
C SER A 24 7.33 4.48 -8.06
N THR A 25 8.11 4.10 -7.05
CA THR A 25 7.98 2.82 -6.33
C THR A 25 7.48 3.01 -4.91
N ALA A 26 7.12 4.24 -4.54
CA ALA A 26 6.68 4.57 -3.19
C ALA A 26 5.24 4.09 -2.94
N LYS A 27 5.00 3.51 -1.77
CA LYS A 27 3.73 2.90 -1.37
C LYS A 27 3.12 3.66 -0.18
N GLY A 28 2.82 4.93 -0.38
CA GLY A 28 2.28 5.80 0.65
C GLY A 28 1.50 6.99 0.09
N ILE A 29 0.93 7.76 1.00
CA ILE A 29 0.19 9.00 0.71
C ILE A 29 0.91 10.15 1.41
N GLU A 30 0.93 11.33 0.80
CA GLU A 30 1.49 12.52 1.42
C GLU A 30 0.62 12.99 2.57
N ASN A 31 1.26 13.21 3.73
CA ASN A 31 0.58 13.81 4.88
C ASN A 31 0.12 15.24 4.55
N LYS A 32 -0.96 15.68 5.16
CA LYS A 32 -1.59 17.00 5.00
C LYS A 32 -2.34 17.21 3.70
N THR A 33 -1.82 16.77 2.54
CA THR A 33 -2.47 16.99 1.24
C THR A 33 -3.32 15.80 0.82
N ASN A 34 -3.06 14.60 1.39
CA ASN A 34 -3.65 13.32 1.00
C ASN A 34 -3.40 12.96 -0.48
N LYS A 35 -2.35 13.52 -1.09
CA LYS A 35 -1.97 13.27 -2.48
C LYS A 35 -1.22 11.94 -2.61
N ARG A 36 -1.52 11.22 -3.68
CA ARG A 36 -0.74 10.08 -4.13
C ARG A 36 0.64 10.55 -4.59
N MET A 37 1.61 9.66 -4.60
CA MET A 37 2.98 10.03 -5.00
C MET A 37 3.08 10.47 -6.46
N SER A 38 2.26 9.91 -7.35
CA SER A 38 2.16 10.36 -8.74
C SER A 38 1.66 11.79 -8.85
N GLU A 39 0.69 12.19 -8.03
CA GLU A 39 0.17 13.58 -7.98
C GLU A 39 1.21 14.55 -7.42
N VAL A 40 1.98 14.14 -6.42
CA VAL A 40 3.09 14.94 -5.89
C VAL A 40 4.18 15.15 -6.94
N ILE A 41 4.54 14.09 -7.69
CA ILE A 41 5.52 14.19 -8.78
C ILE A 41 5.02 15.16 -9.86
N GLU A 42 3.77 15.02 -10.28
CA GLU A 42 3.18 15.87 -11.31
C GLU A 42 3.08 17.33 -10.87
N GLU A 43 2.71 17.60 -9.62
CA GLU A 43 2.64 18.95 -9.07
C GLU A 43 3.99 19.65 -9.05
N GLU A 44 5.06 18.95 -8.64
CA GLU A 44 6.39 19.55 -8.50
C GLU A 44 7.16 19.62 -9.82
N THR A 45 6.87 18.72 -10.78
CA THR A 45 7.67 18.61 -12.00
C THR A 45 6.91 18.94 -13.28
N GLY A 46 5.59 19.10 -13.22
CA GLY A 46 4.73 19.23 -14.41
C GLY A 46 4.67 17.96 -15.27
N ARG A 47 5.19 16.82 -14.78
CA ARG A 47 5.31 15.57 -15.54
C ARG A 47 4.59 14.42 -14.83
N SER A 48 3.83 13.64 -15.60
CA SER A 48 3.22 12.42 -15.06
C SER A 48 4.29 11.35 -14.79
N ALA A 49 4.08 10.56 -13.73
CA ALA A 49 4.94 9.44 -13.39
C ALA A 49 4.39 8.11 -13.93
N VAL A 50 5.30 7.15 -14.13
CA VAL A 50 4.97 5.72 -14.15
C VAL A 50 4.99 5.21 -12.71
N VAL A 51 3.94 4.53 -12.29
CA VAL A 51 3.86 3.91 -10.97
C VAL A 51 4.22 2.45 -11.07
N LEU A 52 5.06 1.97 -10.15
CA LEU A 52 5.43 0.56 -10.05
C LEU A 52 5.00 0.00 -8.71
N SER A 53 4.24 -1.09 -8.72
CA SER A 53 3.80 -1.80 -7.53
C SER A 53 3.71 -3.31 -7.79
N GLY A 54 3.99 -4.12 -6.76
CA GLY A 54 3.96 -5.57 -6.87
C GLY A 54 4.66 -6.24 -5.69
N PRO A 55 4.69 -7.57 -5.63
CA PRO A 55 5.37 -8.35 -4.60
C PRO A 55 6.90 -8.30 -4.80
N ASN A 56 7.46 -7.11 -4.61
CA ASN A 56 8.86 -6.81 -4.89
C ASN A 56 9.67 -6.80 -3.59
N ILE A 57 10.09 -7.97 -3.12
CA ILE A 57 10.94 -8.11 -1.94
C ILE A 57 12.39 -7.80 -2.37
N ALA A 58 12.91 -6.65 -1.92
CA ALA A 58 14.21 -6.14 -2.38
C ALA A 58 15.35 -7.14 -2.16
N SER A 59 15.38 -7.87 -1.03
CA SER A 59 16.42 -8.87 -0.75
C SER A 59 16.39 -10.08 -1.69
N GLU A 60 15.23 -10.41 -2.25
CA GLU A 60 15.08 -11.48 -3.24
C GLU A 60 15.50 -10.98 -4.64
N MET A 61 15.08 -9.77 -4.99
CA MET A 61 15.46 -9.14 -6.26
C MET A 61 16.98 -8.93 -6.34
N MET A 62 17.62 -8.50 -5.25
CA MET A 62 19.10 -8.36 -5.19
C MET A 62 19.83 -9.69 -5.35
N LYS A 63 19.22 -10.81 -5.01
CA LYS A 63 19.73 -12.15 -5.25
C LYS A 63 19.40 -12.67 -6.66
N ASN A 64 18.88 -11.81 -7.53
CA ASN A 64 18.47 -12.16 -8.89
C ASN A 64 17.43 -13.29 -8.96
N LEU A 65 16.55 -13.39 -7.94
CA LEU A 65 15.46 -14.35 -7.92
C LEU A 65 14.28 -13.86 -8.78
N PRO A 66 13.48 -14.78 -9.35
CA PRO A 66 12.31 -14.42 -10.14
C PRO A 66 11.33 -13.55 -9.38
N SER A 67 10.87 -12.46 -10.01
CA SER A 67 9.92 -11.50 -9.47
C SER A 67 8.93 -11.05 -10.55
N ALA A 68 7.80 -10.51 -10.12
CA ALA A 68 6.82 -9.89 -11.02
C ALA A 68 6.34 -8.56 -10.44
N THR A 69 5.99 -7.64 -11.32
CA THR A 69 5.50 -6.31 -10.93
C THR A 69 4.48 -5.79 -11.94
N THR A 70 3.67 -4.85 -11.52
CA THR A 70 2.77 -4.07 -12.38
C THR A 70 3.31 -2.66 -12.48
N ILE A 71 3.33 -2.11 -13.68
CA ILE A 71 3.54 -0.68 -13.91
C ILE A 71 2.29 -0.04 -14.52
N ALA A 72 1.99 1.18 -14.10
CA ALA A 72 0.83 1.93 -14.57
C ALA A 72 1.21 3.35 -14.99
N SER A 73 0.68 3.81 -16.11
CA SER A 73 0.78 5.21 -16.56
C SER A 73 -0.35 5.56 -17.51
N ILE A 74 -0.79 6.82 -17.50
CA ILE A 74 -1.71 7.35 -18.48
C ILE A 74 -1.07 7.50 -19.88
N LYS A 75 0.29 7.57 -19.94
CA LYS A 75 1.05 7.71 -21.19
C LYS A 75 1.55 6.35 -21.68
N LYS A 76 0.95 5.84 -22.74
CA LYS A 76 1.34 4.56 -23.35
C LYS A 76 2.82 4.48 -23.71
N LYS A 77 3.39 5.58 -24.26
CA LYS A 77 4.81 5.65 -24.63
C LYS A 77 5.73 5.42 -23.44
N ASP A 78 5.41 6.05 -22.30
CA ASP A 78 6.22 5.92 -21.09
C ASP A 78 6.14 4.50 -20.52
N LEU A 79 4.94 3.87 -20.57
CA LEU A 79 4.77 2.45 -20.20
C LEU A 79 5.66 1.53 -21.05
N GLU A 80 5.66 1.70 -22.36
CA GLU A 80 6.46 0.86 -23.26
C GLU A 80 7.97 1.01 -23.00
N ILE A 81 8.44 2.25 -22.81
CA ILE A 81 9.86 2.52 -22.51
C ILE A 81 10.23 1.87 -21.17
N VAL A 82 9.46 2.13 -20.11
CA VAL A 82 9.77 1.62 -18.76
C VAL A 82 9.66 0.10 -18.73
N LYS A 83 8.64 -0.49 -19.39
CA LYS A 83 8.53 -1.94 -19.53
C LYS A 83 9.79 -2.55 -20.16
N ASN A 84 10.25 -1.98 -21.28
CA ASN A 84 11.43 -2.49 -21.99
C ASN A 84 12.70 -2.38 -21.15
N VAL A 85 12.85 -1.31 -20.36
CA VAL A 85 14.00 -1.12 -19.47
C VAL A 85 13.98 -2.11 -18.29
N LEU A 86 12.81 -2.36 -17.71
CA LEU A 86 12.69 -3.18 -16.50
C LEU A 86 12.55 -4.67 -16.78
N SER A 87 12.00 -5.07 -17.94
CA SER A 87 11.74 -6.47 -18.24
C SER A 87 13.03 -7.26 -18.43
N THR A 88 13.16 -8.34 -17.68
CA THR A 88 14.28 -9.30 -17.79
C THR A 88 13.74 -10.72 -17.73
N PRO A 89 14.56 -11.76 -18.00
CA PRO A 89 14.14 -13.13 -17.74
C PRO A 89 13.68 -13.37 -16.29
N LYS A 90 14.19 -12.56 -15.34
CA LYS A 90 13.90 -12.69 -13.89
C LYS A 90 12.84 -11.71 -13.40
N LEU A 91 12.58 -10.60 -14.10
CA LEU A 91 11.54 -9.64 -13.74
C LEU A 91 10.45 -9.59 -14.81
N LYS A 92 9.29 -10.10 -14.49
CA LYS A 92 8.09 -10.00 -15.34
C LYS A 92 7.36 -8.70 -15.05
N VAL A 93 7.07 -7.92 -16.10
CA VAL A 93 6.43 -6.61 -15.97
C VAL A 93 5.08 -6.64 -16.68
N ASN A 94 4.00 -6.55 -15.90
CA ASN A 94 2.65 -6.30 -16.41
C ASN A 94 2.40 -4.81 -16.54
N THR A 95 1.50 -4.40 -17.42
CA THR A 95 1.19 -2.99 -17.69
C THR A 95 -0.30 -2.73 -17.63
N ASN A 96 -0.71 -1.58 -17.06
CA ASN A 96 -2.07 -1.08 -17.16
C ASN A 96 -2.08 0.46 -17.23
N HIS A 97 -3.28 1.04 -17.41
CA HIS A 97 -3.47 2.49 -17.43
C HIS A 97 -4.13 3.05 -16.17
N ASP A 98 -4.41 2.20 -15.18
CA ASP A 98 -5.02 2.56 -13.91
C ASP A 98 -3.95 2.94 -12.87
N VAL A 99 -3.46 4.16 -12.96
CA VAL A 99 -2.49 4.73 -12.02
C VAL A 99 -3.07 4.77 -10.61
N ILE A 100 -4.34 5.16 -10.48
CA ILE A 100 -5.05 5.27 -9.19
C ILE A 100 -5.09 3.91 -8.50
N GLY A 101 -5.65 2.91 -9.16
CA GLY A 101 -5.77 1.56 -8.59
C GLY A 101 -4.42 0.95 -8.26
N THR A 102 -3.42 1.11 -9.12
CA THR A 102 -2.06 0.57 -8.89
C THR A 102 -1.38 1.18 -7.66
N GLU A 103 -1.49 2.51 -7.46
CA GLU A 103 -0.97 3.17 -6.26
C GLU A 103 -1.72 2.75 -5.01
N PHE A 104 -3.07 2.78 -5.04
CA PHE A 104 -3.87 2.43 -3.88
C PHE A 104 -3.73 0.96 -3.48
N CYS A 105 -3.50 0.03 -4.39
CA CYS A 105 -3.10 -1.34 -4.04
C CYS A 105 -1.86 -1.35 -3.14
N GLY A 106 -0.81 -0.65 -3.52
CA GLY A 106 0.42 -0.54 -2.74
C GLY A 106 0.26 0.19 -1.40
N ILE A 107 -0.70 1.12 -1.31
CA ILE A 107 -1.03 1.86 -0.09
C ILE A 107 -1.83 0.99 0.87
N ILE A 108 -2.95 0.42 0.40
CA ILE A 108 -3.93 -0.32 1.22
C ILE A 108 -3.35 -1.63 1.74
N LYS A 109 -2.46 -2.29 1.01
CA LYS A 109 -1.81 -3.52 1.47
C LYS A 109 -1.15 -3.37 2.86
N ASN A 110 -0.65 -2.18 3.18
CA ASN A 110 -0.01 -1.94 4.47
C ASN A 110 -1.01 -2.07 5.63
N ILE A 111 -2.26 -1.65 5.41
CA ILE A 111 -3.35 -1.78 6.39
C ILE A 111 -3.76 -3.25 6.52
N LEU A 112 -3.87 -3.98 5.40
CA LEU A 112 -4.18 -5.41 5.43
C LEU A 112 -3.07 -6.19 6.16
N ALA A 113 -1.82 -5.85 5.93
CA ALA A 113 -0.69 -6.45 6.63
C ALA A 113 -0.78 -6.23 8.16
N ILE A 114 -1.12 -5.00 8.59
CA ILE A 114 -1.33 -4.69 10.02
C ILE A 114 -2.51 -5.50 10.57
N SER A 115 -3.65 -5.52 9.88
CA SER A 115 -4.86 -6.26 10.28
C SER A 115 -4.55 -7.75 10.51
N GLN A 116 -3.87 -8.39 9.56
CA GLN A 116 -3.48 -9.80 9.69
C GLN A 116 -2.45 -10.01 10.82
N GLY A 117 -1.54 -9.05 11.00
CA GLY A 117 -0.60 -9.04 12.12
C GLY A 117 -1.31 -8.96 13.46
N ILE A 118 -2.31 -8.07 13.64
CA ILE A 118 -3.11 -7.95 14.86
C ILE A 118 -3.80 -9.28 15.18
N CYS A 119 -4.48 -9.87 14.19
CA CYS A 119 -5.14 -11.17 14.35
C CYS A 119 -4.15 -12.27 14.77
N LYS A 120 -2.96 -12.31 14.14
CA LYS A 120 -1.90 -13.26 14.51
C LYS A 120 -1.36 -13.03 15.92
N GLY A 121 -1.12 -11.78 16.29
CA GLY A 121 -0.65 -11.41 17.62
C GLY A 121 -1.61 -11.79 18.74
N MET A 122 -2.91 -11.75 18.48
CA MET A 122 -3.96 -12.21 19.39
C MET A 122 -4.15 -13.73 19.44
N GLY A 123 -3.48 -14.49 18.57
CA GLY A 123 -3.70 -15.94 18.45
C GLY A 123 -5.03 -16.31 17.80
N ILE A 124 -5.60 -15.46 16.94
CA ILE A 124 -6.82 -15.77 16.17
C ILE A 124 -6.51 -16.93 15.23
N ASN A 125 -7.41 -17.90 15.18
CA ASN A 125 -7.28 -19.08 14.33
C ASN A 125 -7.34 -18.73 12.83
N ASP A 126 -6.76 -19.62 12.00
CA ASP A 126 -6.59 -19.36 10.57
C ASP A 126 -7.93 -19.16 9.83
N ASN A 127 -8.98 -19.90 10.16
CA ASN A 127 -10.29 -19.71 9.54
C ASN A 127 -10.80 -18.27 9.71
N ALA A 128 -10.71 -17.72 10.91
CA ALA A 128 -11.16 -16.36 11.20
C ALA A 128 -10.22 -15.32 10.58
N LYS A 129 -8.89 -15.54 10.60
CA LYS A 129 -7.93 -14.66 9.93
C LYS A 129 -8.21 -14.54 8.44
N PHE A 130 -8.45 -15.66 7.76
CA PHE A 130 -8.71 -15.64 6.33
C PHE A 130 -10.12 -15.14 5.98
N ALA A 131 -11.11 -15.26 6.87
CA ALA A 131 -12.40 -14.58 6.72
C ALA A 131 -12.20 -13.04 6.74
N VAL A 132 -11.48 -12.52 7.73
CA VAL A 132 -11.11 -11.09 7.79
C VAL A 132 -10.30 -10.69 6.55
N PHE A 133 -9.33 -11.48 6.11
CA PHE A 133 -8.55 -11.20 4.90
C PHE A 133 -9.45 -11.09 3.66
N THR A 134 -10.37 -12.03 3.48
CA THR A 134 -11.31 -12.03 2.34
C THR A 134 -12.18 -10.78 2.33
N LYS A 135 -12.72 -10.40 3.50
CA LYS A 135 -13.48 -9.15 3.64
C LYS A 135 -12.63 -7.93 3.30
N SER A 136 -11.43 -7.86 3.86
CA SER A 136 -10.48 -6.76 3.63
C SER A 136 -10.10 -6.62 2.15
N TYR A 137 -9.90 -7.75 1.47
CA TYR A 137 -9.61 -7.77 0.05
C TYR A 137 -10.77 -7.22 -0.80
N ASN A 138 -12.00 -7.61 -0.47
CA ASN A 138 -13.19 -7.10 -1.15
C ASN A 138 -13.43 -5.61 -0.84
N GLU A 139 -13.17 -5.16 0.39
CA GLU A 139 -13.20 -3.73 0.74
C GLU A 139 -12.18 -2.93 -0.08
N THR A 140 -10.98 -3.47 -0.30
CA THR A 140 -9.96 -2.84 -1.15
C THR A 140 -10.50 -2.55 -2.55
N LYS A 141 -11.22 -3.49 -3.17
CA LYS A 141 -11.86 -3.29 -4.48
C LYS A 141 -12.89 -2.16 -4.44
N CYS A 142 -13.70 -2.09 -3.39
CA CYS A 142 -14.71 -1.04 -3.24
C CYS A 142 -14.07 0.35 -3.02
N ILE A 143 -13.02 0.42 -2.18
CA ILE A 143 -12.29 1.66 -1.93
C ILE A 143 -11.67 2.19 -3.22
N ILE A 144 -10.95 1.33 -3.96
CA ILE A 144 -10.29 1.71 -5.22
C ILE A 144 -11.30 2.22 -6.25
N GLU A 145 -12.43 1.54 -6.41
CA GLU A 145 -13.50 1.97 -7.32
C GLU A 145 -14.06 3.35 -6.94
N LYS A 146 -14.32 3.59 -5.67
CA LYS A 146 -14.81 4.87 -5.17
C LYS A 146 -13.80 6.01 -5.33
N LEU A 147 -12.51 5.68 -5.35
CA LEU A 147 -11.42 6.62 -5.61
C LEU A 147 -11.16 6.85 -7.10
N GLY A 148 -11.94 6.23 -8.00
CA GLY A 148 -11.83 6.38 -9.44
C GLY A 148 -10.84 5.42 -10.11
N GLY A 149 -10.36 4.40 -9.40
CA GLY A 149 -9.57 3.30 -9.96
C GLY A 149 -10.45 2.13 -10.42
N ASN A 150 -9.83 1.11 -10.99
CA ASN A 150 -10.51 -0.06 -11.50
C ASN A 150 -10.46 -1.22 -10.50
N ARG A 151 -11.61 -1.82 -10.18
CA ARG A 151 -11.70 -2.98 -9.28
C ARG A 151 -10.81 -4.16 -9.71
N SER A 152 -10.68 -4.39 -11.01
CA SER A 152 -9.88 -5.50 -11.55
C SER A 152 -8.38 -5.31 -11.34
N THR A 153 -7.90 -4.09 -11.13
CA THR A 153 -6.49 -3.82 -10.83
C THR A 153 -6.05 -4.51 -9.53
N VAL A 154 -6.98 -4.73 -8.61
CA VAL A 154 -6.69 -5.43 -7.34
C VAL A 154 -6.35 -6.92 -7.56
N ASP A 155 -6.77 -7.51 -8.67
CA ASP A 155 -6.49 -8.91 -8.99
C ASP A 155 -5.12 -9.14 -9.64
N ASP A 156 -4.37 -8.05 -9.94
CA ASP A 156 -3.04 -8.09 -10.56
C ASP A 156 -1.90 -8.20 -9.53
N TYR A 157 -0.64 -8.22 -9.96
CA TYR A 157 0.55 -8.29 -9.09
C TYR A 157 0.61 -7.15 -8.07
N CYS A 158 0.24 -5.91 -8.48
CA CYS A 158 0.20 -4.76 -7.57
C CYS A 158 -0.83 -4.89 -6.46
N GLY A 159 -1.92 -5.64 -6.70
CA GLY A 159 -2.99 -5.90 -5.75
C GLY A 159 -2.80 -7.24 -5.05
N PHE A 160 -3.43 -8.32 -5.56
CA PHE A 160 -3.45 -9.62 -4.90
C PHE A 160 -2.04 -10.12 -4.53
N GLY A 161 -1.10 -10.05 -5.48
CA GLY A 161 0.28 -10.51 -5.25
C GLY A 161 0.97 -9.77 -4.10
N ASP A 162 0.92 -8.44 -4.09
CA ASP A 162 1.58 -7.62 -3.06
C ASP A 162 0.83 -7.66 -1.72
N ILE A 163 -0.49 -7.70 -1.74
CA ILE A 163 -1.34 -7.81 -0.54
C ILE A 163 -1.05 -9.11 0.19
N ILE A 164 -1.10 -10.27 -0.49
CA ILE A 164 -0.88 -11.56 0.16
C ILE A 164 0.55 -11.69 0.69
N THR A 165 1.54 -11.25 -0.09
CA THR A 165 2.94 -11.23 0.32
C THR A 165 3.15 -10.42 1.59
N ALA A 166 2.58 -9.21 1.65
CA ALA A 166 2.72 -8.33 2.81
C ALA A 166 1.96 -8.82 4.05
N SER A 167 0.85 -9.55 3.85
CA SER A 167 -0.07 -9.97 4.91
C SER A 167 0.28 -11.32 5.53
N THR A 168 1.01 -12.18 4.81
CA THR A 168 1.29 -13.56 5.25
C THR A 168 2.75 -13.78 5.63
N LEU A 169 3.69 -13.05 5.01
CA LEU A 169 5.10 -13.23 5.26
C LEU A 169 5.59 -12.36 6.43
N ASN A 170 6.47 -12.93 7.25
CA ASN A 170 7.05 -12.23 8.41
C ASN A 170 8.06 -11.13 8.03
N VAL A 171 8.34 -10.94 6.74
CA VAL A 171 9.26 -9.89 6.25
C VAL A 171 8.61 -8.50 6.21
N SER A 172 7.29 -8.41 6.39
CA SER A 172 6.58 -7.14 6.37
C SER A 172 6.67 -6.42 7.72
N ARG A 173 7.30 -5.24 7.74
CA ARG A 173 7.35 -4.38 8.94
C ARG A 173 5.95 -4.04 9.47
N ASN A 174 4.99 -3.81 8.60
CA ASN A 174 3.60 -3.52 8.98
C ASN A 174 2.91 -4.75 9.60
N HIS A 175 3.16 -5.95 9.08
CA HIS A 175 2.66 -7.18 9.68
C HIS A 175 3.25 -7.39 11.09
N THR A 176 4.55 -7.17 11.27
CA THR A 176 5.22 -7.24 12.57
C THR A 176 4.66 -6.22 13.56
N LEU A 177 4.43 -4.97 13.10
CA LEU A 177 3.76 -3.94 13.91
C LEU A 177 2.40 -4.44 14.41
N GLY A 178 1.60 -5.02 13.51
CA GLY A 178 0.30 -5.59 13.87
C GLY A 178 0.42 -6.68 14.93
N ILE A 179 1.41 -7.58 14.81
CA ILE A 179 1.65 -8.65 15.81
C ILE A 179 1.88 -8.04 17.19
N TRP A 180 2.75 -7.05 17.32
CA TRP A 180 3.03 -6.41 18.60
C TRP A 180 1.78 -5.79 19.23
N TYR A 181 1.02 -5.04 18.44
CA TYR A 181 -0.23 -4.43 18.93
C TYR A 181 -1.27 -5.49 19.29
N GLY A 182 -1.36 -6.58 18.52
CA GLY A 182 -2.23 -7.71 18.84
C GLY A 182 -1.87 -8.40 20.17
N GLN A 183 -0.60 -8.39 20.54
CA GLN A 183 -0.07 -8.89 21.80
C GLN A 183 -0.18 -7.86 22.96
N GLY A 184 -0.68 -6.65 22.68
CA GLY A 184 -0.76 -5.57 23.66
C GLY A 184 0.57 -4.84 23.90
N VAL A 185 1.55 -5.02 23.00
CA VAL A 185 2.84 -4.31 23.03
C VAL A 185 2.72 -3.07 22.16
N TYR A 186 2.73 -1.91 22.79
CA TYR A 186 2.63 -0.62 22.09
C TYR A 186 4.03 0.00 21.97
N LEU A 187 4.40 0.35 20.73
CA LEU A 187 5.67 1.02 20.49
C LEU A 187 5.59 2.48 20.90
N ASP A 188 6.64 2.93 21.60
CA ASP A 188 6.85 4.35 21.85
C ASP A 188 7.25 5.05 20.55
N GLU A 189 6.76 6.27 20.34
CA GLU A 189 7.06 7.08 19.14
C GLU A 189 8.56 7.46 19.05
N GLN A 190 9.29 7.33 20.13
CA GLN A 190 10.73 7.61 20.21
C GLN A 190 11.62 6.53 19.56
N THR A 191 11.07 5.40 19.11
CA THR A 191 11.87 4.30 18.53
C THR A 191 12.53 4.64 17.19
N GLY A 192 12.20 5.77 16.56
CA GLY A 192 12.75 6.19 15.25
C GLY A 192 12.37 5.28 14.08
N VAL A 193 11.60 4.23 14.30
CA VAL A 193 11.16 3.31 13.25
C VAL A 193 9.94 3.86 12.53
N LEU A 194 10.12 4.21 11.27
CA LEU A 194 9.04 4.66 10.39
C LEU A 194 8.18 3.48 9.95
N PHE A 195 6.94 3.48 10.41
CA PHE A 195 5.91 2.58 9.92
C PHE A 195 4.96 3.35 9.00
N GLU A 196 5.14 3.19 7.68
CA GLU A 196 4.28 3.84 6.68
C GLU A 196 2.81 3.49 6.89
N GLY A 197 2.52 2.27 7.37
CA GLY A 197 1.16 1.81 7.62
C GLY A 197 0.41 2.59 8.70
N LYS A 198 1.08 3.10 9.76
CA LYS A 198 0.43 3.91 10.80
C LYS A 198 -0.16 5.18 10.19
N ASN A 199 0.65 5.88 9.42
CA ASN A 199 0.27 7.12 8.77
C ASN A 199 -0.79 6.90 7.67
N THR A 200 -0.57 5.86 6.85
CA THR A 200 -1.54 5.41 5.85
C THR A 200 -2.92 5.12 6.47
N THR A 201 -2.95 4.54 7.68
CA THR A 201 -4.21 4.24 8.39
C THR A 201 -4.99 5.51 8.71
N ILE A 202 -4.31 6.58 9.18
CA ILE A 202 -4.95 7.86 9.49
C ILE A 202 -5.56 8.46 8.21
N VAL A 203 -4.72 8.61 7.18
CA VAL A 203 -5.13 9.24 5.91
C VAL A 203 -6.25 8.45 5.23
N LEU A 204 -6.14 7.12 5.18
CA LEU A 204 -7.18 6.31 4.53
C LEU A 204 -8.49 6.32 5.31
N LYS A 205 -8.44 6.38 6.66
CA LYS A 205 -9.64 6.59 7.48
C LYS A 205 -10.34 7.90 7.14
N GLU A 206 -9.59 9.00 7.05
CA GLU A 206 -10.15 10.30 6.66
C GLU A 206 -10.77 10.28 5.25
N ILE A 207 -10.12 9.64 4.30
CA ILE A 207 -10.63 9.49 2.93
C ILE A 207 -11.93 8.70 2.93
N CYS A 208 -11.96 7.55 3.62
CA CYS A 208 -13.15 6.71 3.71
C CYS A 208 -14.32 7.46 4.35
N ASP A 209 -14.06 8.21 5.42
CA ASP A 209 -15.11 9.00 6.10
C ASP A 209 -15.65 10.11 5.19
N LYS A 210 -14.79 10.86 4.51
CA LYS A 210 -15.21 11.92 3.57
C LYS A 210 -16.05 11.39 2.39
N LEU A 211 -15.75 10.18 1.93
CA LEU A 211 -16.45 9.55 0.82
C LEU A 211 -17.63 8.68 1.25
N ASN A 212 -17.94 8.63 2.55
CA ASN A 212 -18.95 7.75 3.14
C ASN A 212 -18.78 6.28 2.71
N ILE A 213 -17.53 5.79 2.72
CA ILE A 213 -17.21 4.40 2.45
C ILE A 213 -17.12 3.64 3.77
N GLU A 214 -17.96 2.64 3.96
CA GLU A 214 -17.83 1.74 5.10
C GLU A 214 -16.63 0.82 4.91
N CYS A 215 -15.57 1.02 5.71
CA CYS A 215 -14.33 0.27 5.66
C CYS A 215 -14.06 -0.39 7.01
N LEU A 216 -14.59 -1.59 7.22
CA LEU A 216 -14.48 -2.30 8.49
C LEU A 216 -13.04 -2.59 8.87
N THR A 217 -12.21 -2.99 7.90
CA THR A 217 -10.79 -3.29 8.14
C THR A 217 -9.99 -2.04 8.47
N VAL A 218 -10.22 -0.94 7.77
CA VAL A 218 -9.56 0.34 8.07
C VAL A 218 -9.94 0.80 9.47
N ASN A 219 -11.22 0.71 9.83
CA ASN A 219 -11.72 1.06 11.17
C ASN A 219 -11.08 0.19 12.25
N PHE A 220 -11.03 -1.13 12.04
CA PHE A 220 -10.39 -2.07 12.97
C PHE A 220 -8.93 -1.71 13.24
N VAL A 221 -8.15 -1.49 12.18
CA VAL A 221 -6.74 -1.12 12.31
C VAL A 221 -6.59 0.25 12.97
N TYR A 222 -7.42 1.24 12.61
CA TYR A 222 -7.41 2.57 13.21
C TYR A 222 -7.68 2.51 14.72
N GLU A 223 -8.70 1.74 15.13
CA GLU A 223 -9.05 1.58 16.55
C GLU A 223 -7.90 0.99 17.38
N VAL A 224 -7.22 -0.02 16.84
CA VAL A 224 -6.13 -0.69 17.55
C VAL A 224 -4.84 0.12 17.52
N ILE A 225 -4.43 0.62 16.34
CA ILE A 225 -3.10 1.24 16.16
C ILE A 225 -3.10 2.71 16.60
N ILE A 226 -4.16 3.46 16.30
CA ILE A 226 -4.21 4.90 16.56
C ILE A 226 -4.89 5.19 17.90
N LEU A 227 -6.10 4.63 18.12
CA LEU A 227 -6.84 4.86 19.35
C LEU A 227 -6.39 3.96 20.51
N LYS A 228 -5.48 3.01 20.26
CA LYS A 228 -4.96 2.07 21.28
C LYS A 228 -6.06 1.32 22.04
N LYS A 229 -7.19 1.05 21.36
CA LYS A 229 -8.27 0.23 21.93
C LYS A 229 -7.83 -1.22 22.06
N SER A 230 -8.46 -1.96 22.97
CA SER A 230 -8.22 -3.40 23.12
C SER A 230 -8.37 -4.13 21.79
N PRO A 231 -7.33 -4.82 21.28
CA PRO A 231 -7.38 -5.57 20.03
C PRO A 231 -8.52 -6.60 20.02
N LYS A 232 -8.74 -7.26 21.16
CA LYS A 232 -9.81 -8.26 21.32
C LYS A 232 -11.19 -7.64 21.15
N LYS A 233 -11.45 -6.48 21.78
CA LYS A 233 -12.77 -5.81 21.66
C LYS A 233 -12.97 -5.31 20.21
N ALA A 234 -11.94 -4.71 19.61
CA ALA A 234 -12.02 -4.25 18.23
C ALA A 234 -12.23 -5.39 17.22
N PHE A 235 -11.57 -6.54 17.44
CA PHE A 235 -11.77 -7.73 16.61
C PHE A 235 -13.21 -8.25 16.67
N TYR A 236 -13.79 -8.40 17.85
CA TYR A 236 -15.16 -8.88 17.95
C TYR A 236 -16.19 -7.90 17.36
N ALA A 237 -15.96 -6.58 17.50
CA ALA A 237 -16.79 -5.57 16.84
C ALA A 237 -16.70 -5.63 15.30
N LEU A 238 -15.51 -5.96 14.76
CA LEU A 238 -15.34 -6.28 13.34
C LEU A 238 -16.08 -7.57 12.98
N TRP A 239 -15.88 -8.63 13.77
CA TRP A 239 -16.42 -9.96 13.50
C TRP A 239 -17.94 -10.00 13.40
N GLU A 240 -18.62 -9.25 14.27
CA GLU A 240 -20.09 -9.13 14.25
C GLU A 240 -20.65 -8.48 12.97
N LYS A 241 -19.80 -7.78 12.20
CA LYS A 241 -20.20 -7.08 10.97
C LYS A 241 -19.75 -7.78 9.68
N LEU A 242 -19.01 -8.90 9.78
CA LEU A 242 -18.60 -9.70 8.62
C LEU A 242 -19.78 -10.44 8.00
#